data_ce556d7888b030b28c863cdf18ff5d70
#
_entry.id   ce556d7888b030b28c863cdf18ff5d70
#
_cell.length_a   1.000
_cell.length_b   1.000
_cell.length_c   1.000
_cell.angle_alpha   90.00
_cell.angle_beta   90.00
_cell.angle_gamma   90.00
#
_symmetry.space_group_name_H-M   'P 1'
#
loop_
_entity.id
_entity.type
_entity.pdbx_description
1 polymer ?
#
loop_
_entity_poly.entity_id
_entity_poly.type
_entity_poly.pdbx_seq_one_letter_code
_entity_poly.pdbx_strand_id
1 'polypeptide(L)'
;AITGLQGSLDRLRAISSQDEARRLWWVAAGVLDAVQSGAIEASPALKVLYGRIDREIKRLAEAGEQSFRVEPPRELTKNLLYYVAHARSEGERVGEIRRTYRLDALLPSEQELEHAKGSLSGKNRALLDTVSAAIKEDLMRVKDALDLHLRTQDAHPTDLSAQTDVLDRVADTLGMLGLGVPRR
;
A
#
# COMPACT_ATOMS: atom_id res chain seq x y z
N ALA A 1 0.33 -8.14 26.76
CA ALA A 1 -0.56 -8.90 25.84
C ALA A 1 0.25 -9.59 24.74
N ILE A 2 1.13 -8.90 23.99
CA ILE A 2 1.90 -9.47 22.85
C ILE A 2 2.84 -10.59 23.34
N THR A 3 3.56 -10.41 24.43
CA THR A 3 4.48 -11.43 25.02
C THR A 3 3.75 -12.73 25.37
N GLY A 4 2.50 -12.64 25.86
CA GLY A 4 1.70 -13.83 26.17
C GLY A 4 1.30 -14.59 24.90
N LEU A 5 0.93 -13.89 23.83
CA LEU A 5 0.58 -14.50 22.55
C LEU A 5 1.79 -15.18 21.91
N GLN A 6 2.96 -14.53 21.98
CA GLN A 6 4.22 -15.10 21.49
C GLN A 6 4.56 -16.44 22.19
N GLY A 7 4.51 -16.47 23.53
CA GLY A 7 4.73 -17.70 24.28
C GLY A 7 3.71 -18.79 23.94
N SER A 8 2.47 -18.43 23.62
CA SER A 8 1.44 -19.39 23.17
C SER A 8 1.77 -19.96 21.78
N LEU A 9 2.23 -19.14 20.84
CA LEU A 9 2.64 -19.61 19.50
C LEU A 9 3.88 -20.52 19.57
N ASP A 10 4.84 -20.22 20.46
CA ASP A 10 6.02 -21.08 20.67
C ASP A 10 5.62 -22.45 21.24
N ARG A 11 4.66 -22.49 22.17
CA ARG A 11 4.12 -23.76 22.69
C ARG A 11 3.37 -24.54 21.59
N LEU A 12 2.52 -23.88 20.82
CA LEU A 12 1.83 -24.49 19.69
C LEU A 12 2.81 -25.09 18.69
N ARG A 13 3.89 -24.38 18.36
CA ARG A 13 4.98 -24.87 17.50
C ARG A 13 5.62 -26.14 18.10
N ALA A 14 5.88 -26.14 19.40
CA ALA A 14 6.54 -27.27 20.07
C ALA A 14 5.70 -28.54 20.12
N ILE A 15 4.37 -28.41 20.31
CA ILE A 15 3.46 -29.56 20.37
C ILE A 15 2.93 -30.03 19.02
N SER A 16 3.03 -29.19 17.97
CA SER A 16 2.57 -29.54 16.63
C SER A 16 3.49 -30.55 15.97
N SER A 17 2.94 -31.61 15.40
CA SER A 17 3.64 -32.62 14.64
C SER A 17 3.63 -32.34 13.12
N GLN A 18 2.61 -31.61 12.63
CA GLN A 18 2.46 -31.27 11.24
C GLN A 18 3.33 -30.06 10.85
N ASP A 19 4.13 -30.23 9.80
CA ASP A 19 5.06 -29.18 9.34
C ASP A 19 4.37 -27.88 8.98
N GLU A 20 3.20 -27.93 8.34
CA GLU A 20 2.46 -26.73 7.95
C GLU A 20 1.96 -25.93 9.17
N ALA A 21 1.51 -26.62 10.22
CA ALA A 21 1.16 -25.99 11.48
C ALA A 21 2.39 -25.36 12.15
N ARG A 22 3.50 -26.12 12.27
CA ARG A 22 4.76 -25.64 12.85
C ARG A 22 5.29 -24.40 12.15
N ARG A 23 5.23 -24.39 10.82
CA ARG A 23 5.64 -23.23 9.99
C ARG A 23 4.77 -22.00 10.27
N LEU A 24 3.44 -22.17 10.30
CA LEU A 24 2.53 -21.09 10.59
C LEU A 24 2.86 -20.42 11.95
N TRP A 25 2.96 -21.24 13.02
CA TRP A 25 3.21 -20.71 14.37
C TRP A 25 4.57 -20.03 14.45
N TRP A 26 5.60 -20.58 13.81
CA TRP A 26 6.94 -20.00 13.77
C TRP A 26 6.98 -18.64 13.06
N VAL A 27 6.37 -18.54 11.89
CA VAL A 27 6.32 -17.29 11.13
C VAL A 27 5.48 -16.25 11.86
N ALA A 28 4.34 -16.65 12.45
CA ALA A 28 3.50 -15.76 13.24
C ALA A 28 4.26 -15.21 14.46
N ALA A 29 5.01 -16.05 15.18
CA ALA A 29 5.85 -15.59 16.29
C ALA A 29 6.95 -14.61 15.81
N GLY A 30 7.55 -14.83 14.63
CA GLY A 30 8.53 -13.93 14.04
C GLY A 30 7.98 -12.55 13.70
N VAL A 31 6.73 -12.48 13.22
CA VAL A 31 6.05 -11.19 12.99
C VAL A 31 5.81 -10.46 14.33
N LEU A 32 5.46 -11.18 15.42
CA LEU A 32 5.32 -10.55 16.74
C LEU A 32 6.64 -10.01 17.26
N ASP A 33 7.75 -10.74 17.07
CA ASP A 33 9.10 -10.27 17.44
C ASP A 33 9.43 -8.96 16.72
N ALA A 34 9.12 -8.89 15.43
CA ALA A 34 9.33 -7.70 14.61
C ALA A 34 8.45 -6.51 15.05
N VAL A 35 7.22 -6.77 15.48
CA VAL A 35 6.35 -5.72 16.04
C VAL A 35 6.86 -5.24 17.41
N GLN A 36 7.30 -6.16 18.28
CA GLN A 36 7.84 -5.81 19.61
C GLN A 36 9.13 -4.99 19.53
N SER A 37 9.99 -5.30 18.55
CA SER A 37 11.22 -4.54 18.31
C SER A 37 10.99 -3.22 17.57
N GLY A 38 9.76 -2.90 17.18
CA GLY A 38 9.44 -1.71 16.37
C GLY A 38 9.88 -1.82 14.90
N ALA A 39 10.30 -3.00 14.45
CA ALA A 39 10.72 -3.25 13.07
C ALA A 39 9.53 -3.32 12.09
N ILE A 40 8.33 -3.53 12.61
CA ILE A 40 7.05 -3.49 11.88
C ILE A 40 6.07 -2.65 12.70
N GLU A 41 5.37 -1.73 12.03
CA GLU A 41 4.29 -0.97 12.65
C GLU A 41 3.03 -1.82 12.80
N ALA A 42 2.38 -1.70 13.98
CA ALA A 42 1.13 -2.39 14.27
C ALA A 42 -0.04 -1.78 13.46
N SER A 43 -0.28 -2.28 12.27
CA SER A 43 -1.34 -1.82 11.36
C SER A 43 -2.68 -2.55 11.57
N PRO A 44 -3.81 -1.97 11.14
CA PRO A 44 -5.11 -2.67 11.10
C PRO A 44 -5.07 -3.97 10.29
N ALA A 45 -4.32 -3.99 9.18
CA ALA A 45 -4.14 -5.19 8.35
C ALA A 45 -3.46 -6.33 9.13
N LEU A 46 -2.46 -5.99 9.94
CA LEU A 46 -1.79 -6.97 10.80
C LEU A 46 -2.73 -7.54 11.87
N LYS A 47 -3.62 -6.71 12.44
CA LYS A 47 -4.65 -7.19 13.38
C LYS A 47 -5.61 -8.19 12.73
N VAL A 48 -5.99 -7.98 11.47
CA VAL A 48 -6.81 -8.92 10.70
C VAL A 48 -6.09 -10.26 10.51
N LEU A 49 -4.78 -10.25 10.23
CA LEU A 49 -4.00 -11.49 10.12
C LEU A 49 -3.96 -12.26 11.44
N TYR A 50 -3.80 -11.58 12.57
CA TYR A 50 -3.87 -12.23 13.90
C TYR A 50 -5.26 -12.77 14.22
N GLY A 51 -6.33 -12.12 13.75
CA GLY A 51 -7.67 -12.68 13.82
C GLY A 51 -7.85 -13.96 12.98
N ARG A 52 -7.07 -14.12 11.89
CA ARG A 52 -7.02 -15.38 11.14
C ARG A 52 -6.22 -16.44 11.87
N ILE A 53 -5.11 -16.07 12.53
CA ILE A 53 -4.33 -16.99 13.37
C ILE A 53 -5.20 -17.54 14.52
N ASP A 54 -6.02 -16.71 15.17
CA ASP A 54 -6.97 -17.15 16.20
C ASP A 54 -7.94 -18.22 15.66
N ARG A 55 -8.43 -18.05 14.42
CA ARG A 55 -9.28 -19.07 13.77
C ARG A 55 -8.53 -20.38 13.50
N GLU A 56 -7.25 -20.31 13.11
CA GLU A 56 -6.44 -21.51 12.93
C GLU A 56 -6.16 -22.23 14.27
N ILE A 57 -5.98 -21.49 15.36
CA ILE A 57 -5.87 -22.07 16.72
C ILE A 57 -7.18 -22.79 17.11
N LYS A 58 -8.34 -22.17 16.85
CA LYS A 58 -9.64 -22.80 17.08
C LYS A 58 -9.83 -24.06 16.24
N ARG A 59 -9.47 -23.97 14.95
CA ARG A 59 -9.50 -25.13 14.04
C ARG A 59 -8.61 -26.27 14.53
N LEU A 60 -7.42 -25.95 15.05
CA LEU A 60 -6.54 -26.94 15.67
C LEU A 60 -7.19 -27.61 16.88
N ALA A 61 -7.85 -26.83 17.74
CA ALA A 61 -8.51 -27.36 18.94
C ALA A 61 -9.75 -28.22 18.62
N GLU A 62 -10.51 -27.86 17.60
CA GLU A 62 -11.77 -28.52 17.24
C GLU A 62 -11.57 -29.72 16.30
N ALA A 63 -10.73 -29.58 15.27
CA ALA A 63 -10.54 -30.58 14.21
C ALA A 63 -9.18 -31.30 14.27
N GLY A 64 -8.32 -30.91 15.20
CA GLY A 64 -6.99 -31.48 15.37
C GLY A 64 -6.01 -31.15 14.22
N GLU A 65 -4.78 -31.63 14.35
CA GLU A 65 -3.70 -31.32 13.37
C GLU A 65 -3.93 -31.87 11.97
N GLN A 66 -4.76 -32.91 11.81
CA GLN A 66 -5.05 -33.47 10.47
C GLN A 66 -5.73 -32.44 9.57
N SER A 67 -6.43 -31.46 10.12
CA SER A 67 -7.03 -30.37 9.36
C SER A 67 -5.99 -29.54 8.59
N PHE A 68 -4.78 -29.37 9.14
CA PHE A 68 -3.69 -28.66 8.48
C PHE A 68 -3.06 -29.43 7.31
N ARG A 69 -3.19 -30.76 7.33
CA ARG A 69 -2.76 -31.59 6.21
C ARG A 69 -3.75 -31.54 5.05
N VAL A 70 -5.05 -31.52 5.35
CA VAL A 70 -6.11 -31.47 4.34
C VAL A 70 -6.20 -30.08 3.72
N GLU A 71 -6.17 -29.05 4.55
CA GLU A 71 -6.27 -27.66 4.13
C GLU A 71 -5.17 -26.83 4.81
N PRO A 72 -3.96 -26.80 4.27
CA PRO A 72 -2.86 -26.03 4.84
C PRO A 72 -3.10 -24.52 4.70
N PRO A 73 -2.83 -23.72 5.73
CA PRO A 73 -3.07 -22.26 5.73
C PRO A 73 -1.99 -21.50 4.94
N ARG A 74 -1.76 -21.87 3.69
CA ARG A 74 -0.66 -21.37 2.84
C ARG A 74 -0.74 -19.86 2.62
N GLU A 75 -1.94 -19.36 2.30
CA GLU A 75 -2.13 -17.92 2.05
C GLU A 75 -1.90 -17.08 3.31
N LEU A 76 -2.31 -17.58 4.48
CA LEU A 76 -2.05 -16.91 5.75
C LEU A 76 -0.55 -16.86 6.03
N THR A 77 0.14 -17.99 5.88
CA THR A 77 1.60 -18.08 6.05
C THR A 77 2.34 -17.15 5.07
N LYS A 78 1.92 -17.12 3.80
CA LYS A 78 2.49 -16.22 2.78
C LYS A 78 2.32 -14.75 3.15
N ASN A 79 1.13 -14.35 3.61
CA ASN A 79 0.87 -13.00 4.05
C ASN A 79 1.74 -12.60 5.27
N LEU A 80 1.96 -13.53 6.21
CA LEU A 80 2.88 -13.29 7.33
C LEU A 80 4.34 -13.18 6.89
N LEU A 81 4.78 -14.03 5.95
CA LEU A 81 6.12 -13.97 5.35
C LEU A 81 6.37 -12.64 4.64
N TYR A 82 5.35 -12.03 4.02
CA TYR A 82 5.45 -10.69 3.45
C TYR A 82 5.87 -9.66 4.52
N TYR A 83 5.28 -9.70 5.71
CA TYR A 83 5.66 -8.81 6.80
C TYR A 83 7.09 -9.09 7.30
N VAL A 84 7.47 -10.36 7.43
CA VAL A 84 8.85 -10.73 7.81
C VAL A 84 9.87 -10.23 6.79
N ALA A 85 9.55 -10.34 5.49
CA ALA A 85 10.42 -9.85 4.42
C ALA A 85 10.68 -8.34 4.52
N HIS A 86 9.66 -7.56 4.87
CA HIS A 86 9.75 -6.10 4.97
C HIS A 86 10.16 -5.59 6.37
N ALA A 87 10.31 -6.49 7.34
CA ALA A 87 10.73 -6.11 8.69
C ALA A 87 12.20 -5.63 8.68
N ARG A 88 12.45 -4.44 9.20
CA ARG A 88 13.82 -3.94 9.45
C ARG A 88 14.28 -4.42 10.81
N SER A 89 14.38 -5.74 11.00
CA SER A 89 14.75 -6.37 12.27
C SER A 89 16.03 -7.17 12.12
N GLU A 90 16.92 -7.03 13.09
CA GLU A 90 18.12 -7.88 13.26
C GLU A 90 17.86 -9.04 14.23
N GLY A 91 16.61 -9.26 14.63
CA GLY A 91 16.23 -10.35 15.53
C GLY A 91 16.55 -11.71 14.96
N GLU A 92 17.11 -12.61 15.79
CA GLU A 92 17.57 -13.95 15.38
C GLU A 92 16.47 -14.75 14.66
N ARG A 93 15.25 -14.79 15.21
CA ARG A 93 14.11 -15.51 14.62
C ARG A 93 13.70 -14.93 13.26
N VAL A 94 13.63 -13.62 13.14
CA VAL A 94 13.32 -12.94 11.87
C VAL A 94 14.38 -13.26 10.82
N GLY A 95 15.64 -13.20 11.19
CA GLY A 95 16.77 -13.55 10.32
C GLY A 95 16.77 -15.03 9.90
N GLU A 96 16.40 -15.94 10.82
CA GLU A 96 16.27 -17.38 10.52
C GLU A 96 15.15 -17.64 9.52
N ILE A 97 13.97 -17.00 9.70
CA ILE A 97 12.84 -17.11 8.77
C ILE A 97 13.24 -16.58 7.40
N ARG A 98 13.88 -15.40 7.32
CA ARG A 98 14.34 -14.81 6.06
C ARG A 98 15.27 -15.75 5.30
N ARG A 99 16.25 -16.34 5.98
CA ARG A 99 17.18 -17.30 5.37
C ARG A 99 16.49 -18.57 4.91
N THR A 100 15.59 -19.13 5.74
CA THR A 100 14.87 -20.38 5.45
C THR A 100 13.99 -20.24 4.21
N TYR A 101 13.29 -19.11 4.07
CA TYR A 101 12.40 -18.86 2.93
C TYR A 101 13.07 -18.07 1.80
N ARG A 102 14.36 -17.74 1.92
CA ARG A 102 15.12 -16.92 0.96
C ARG A 102 14.42 -15.60 0.60
N LEU A 103 13.85 -14.94 1.60
CA LEU A 103 12.99 -13.76 1.38
C LEU A 103 13.77 -12.58 0.81
N ASP A 104 15.05 -12.45 1.12
CA ASP A 104 15.91 -11.37 0.62
C ASP A 104 16.10 -11.44 -0.91
N ALA A 105 16.02 -12.65 -1.49
CA ALA A 105 16.07 -12.83 -2.94
C ALA A 105 14.75 -12.47 -3.65
N LEU A 106 13.65 -12.34 -2.90
CA LEU A 106 12.33 -11.99 -3.42
C LEU A 106 12.03 -10.49 -3.30
N LEU A 107 12.81 -9.76 -2.53
CA LEU A 107 12.69 -8.31 -2.40
C LEU A 107 13.45 -7.64 -3.55
N PRO A 108 12.86 -6.61 -4.19
CA PRO A 108 13.59 -5.83 -5.15
C PRO A 108 14.81 -5.17 -4.48
N SER A 109 15.93 -5.16 -5.18
CA SER A 109 17.14 -4.51 -4.71
C SER A 109 16.91 -3.01 -4.50
N GLU A 110 17.71 -2.38 -3.64
CA GLU A 110 17.63 -0.95 -3.39
C GLU A 110 17.78 -0.12 -4.68
N GLN A 111 18.62 -0.61 -5.62
CA GLN A 111 18.79 -0.03 -6.94
C GLN A 111 17.53 -0.13 -7.82
N GLU A 112 16.84 -1.27 -7.78
CA GLU A 112 15.57 -1.46 -8.52
C GLU A 112 14.46 -0.60 -7.94
N LEU A 113 14.38 -0.44 -6.62
CA LEU A 113 13.45 0.47 -5.94
C LEU A 113 13.73 1.94 -6.28
N GLU A 114 14.97 2.37 -6.27
CA GLU A 114 15.39 3.72 -6.66
C GLU A 114 15.10 3.98 -8.14
N HIS A 115 15.37 3.01 -9.01
CA HIS A 115 15.07 3.13 -10.44
C HIS A 115 13.55 3.19 -10.69
N ALA A 116 12.76 2.39 -10.00
CA ALA A 116 11.30 2.42 -10.08
C ALA A 116 10.73 3.74 -9.56
N LYS A 117 11.21 4.25 -8.42
CA LYS A 117 10.84 5.56 -7.87
C LYS A 117 11.22 6.70 -8.84
N GLY A 118 12.43 6.67 -9.38
CA GLY A 118 12.90 7.66 -10.36
C GLY A 118 12.06 7.65 -11.63
N SER A 119 11.72 6.49 -12.13
CA SER A 119 10.87 6.33 -13.34
C SER A 119 9.43 6.82 -13.11
N LEU A 120 8.83 6.50 -11.96
CA LEU A 120 7.48 6.98 -11.61
C LEU A 120 7.46 8.49 -11.37
N SER A 121 8.45 9.01 -10.66
CA SER A 121 8.58 10.45 -10.37
C SER A 121 8.82 11.26 -11.63
N GLY A 122 9.67 10.77 -12.54
CA GLY A 122 9.97 11.43 -13.82
C GLY A 122 8.77 11.47 -14.75
N LYS A 123 8.03 10.37 -14.88
CA LYS A 123 6.80 10.31 -15.70
C LYS A 123 5.70 11.22 -15.16
N ASN A 124 5.49 11.22 -13.84
CA ASN A 124 4.51 12.11 -13.22
C ASN A 124 4.89 13.58 -13.39
N ARG A 125 6.16 13.93 -13.27
CA ARG A 125 6.63 15.31 -13.44
C ARG A 125 6.47 15.79 -14.88
N ALA A 126 6.86 14.99 -15.87
CA ALA A 126 6.67 15.33 -17.28
C ALA A 126 5.20 15.49 -17.65
N LEU A 127 4.33 14.62 -17.12
CA LEU A 127 2.88 14.74 -17.30
C LEU A 127 2.34 16.03 -16.68
N LEU A 128 2.73 16.34 -15.44
CA LEU A 128 2.31 17.56 -14.73
C LEU A 128 2.82 18.83 -15.47
N ASP A 129 4.03 18.82 -15.99
CA ASP A 129 4.60 19.93 -16.77
C ASP A 129 3.81 20.15 -18.07
N THR A 130 3.45 19.06 -18.78
CA THR A 130 2.63 19.13 -20.00
C THR A 130 1.22 19.66 -19.71
N VAL A 131 0.57 19.14 -18.68
CA VAL A 131 -0.79 19.59 -18.31
C VAL A 131 -0.77 21.04 -17.80
N SER A 132 0.25 21.41 -17.03
CA SER A 132 0.42 22.80 -16.55
C SER A 132 0.63 23.78 -17.71
N ALA A 133 1.38 23.40 -18.75
CA ALA A 133 1.56 24.20 -19.96
C ALA A 133 0.25 24.39 -20.73
N ALA A 134 -0.52 23.31 -20.91
CA ALA A 134 -1.83 23.37 -21.57
C ALA A 134 -2.83 24.27 -20.82
N ILE A 135 -2.91 24.13 -19.48
CA ILE A 135 -3.77 24.96 -18.64
C ILE A 135 -3.37 26.44 -18.75
N LYS A 136 -2.08 26.75 -18.74
CA LYS A 136 -1.61 28.15 -18.90
C LYS A 136 -2.00 28.73 -20.26
N GLU A 137 -1.87 27.93 -21.32
CA GLU A 137 -2.27 28.36 -22.67
C GLU A 137 -3.78 28.66 -22.76
N ASP A 138 -4.62 27.76 -22.22
CA ASP A 138 -6.06 27.96 -22.17
C ASP A 138 -6.45 29.20 -21.35
N LEU A 139 -5.82 29.42 -20.19
CA LEU A 139 -6.06 30.63 -19.37
C LEU A 139 -5.61 31.91 -20.08
N MET A 140 -4.51 31.88 -20.85
CA MET A 140 -4.09 33.03 -21.65
C MET A 140 -5.10 33.34 -22.73
N ARG A 141 -5.63 32.32 -23.43
CA ARG A 141 -6.69 32.52 -24.44
C ARG A 141 -7.94 33.15 -23.84
N VAL A 142 -8.37 32.68 -22.65
CA VAL A 142 -9.51 33.28 -21.94
C VAL A 142 -9.23 34.73 -21.57
N LYS A 143 -8.04 35.02 -21.06
CA LYS A 143 -7.64 36.38 -20.70
C LYS A 143 -7.64 37.30 -21.93
N ASP A 144 -7.04 36.88 -23.04
CA ASP A 144 -6.99 37.67 -24.29
C ASP A 144 -8.38 37.92 -24.85
N ALA A 145 -9.28 36.94 -24.79
CA ALA A 145 -10.67 37.08 -25.20
C ALA A 145 -11.43 38.07 -24.30
N LEU A 146 -11.23 38.03 -22.99
CA LEU A 146 -11.81 39.00 -22.04
C LEU A 146 -11.27 40.41 -22.27
N ASP A 147 -9.96 40.55 -22.49
CA ASP A 147 -9.33 41.86 -22.79
C ASP A 147 -9.88 42.47 -24.07
N LEU A 148 -10.12 41.64 -25.10
CA LEU A 148 -10.74 42.07 -26.35
C LEU A 148 -12.19 42.48 -26.14
N HIS A 149 -12.96 41.66 -25.39
CA HIS A 149 -14.36 41.94 -25.08
C HIS A 149 -14.52 43.28 -24.31
N LEU A 150 -13.63 43.56 -23.36
CA LEU A 150 -13.65 44.82 -22.61
C LEU A 150 -13.30 46.07 -23.44
N ARG A 151 -12.58 45.89 -24.55
CA ARG A 151 -12.19 46.97 -25.48
C ARG A 151 -13.23 47.27 -26.56
N THR A 152 -14.09 46.29 -26.88
CA THR A 152 -15.16 46.44 -27.87
C THR A 152 -16.47 46.85 -27.18
N GLN A 153 -16.94 48.07 -27.43
CA GLN A 153 -18.10 48.66 -26.77
C GLN A 153 -19.45 47.98 -27.17
N ASP A 154 -19.45 47.10 -28.20
CA ASP A 154 -20.66 46.40 -28.75
C ASP A 154 -20.66 44.90 -28.47
N ALA A 155 -19.92 44.44 -27.47
CA ALA A 155 -19.77 43.01 -27.19
C ALA A 155 -21.01 42.41 -26.50
N HIS A 156 -21.61 41.40 -27.12
CA HIS A 156 -22.77 40.69 -26.57
C HIS A 156 -22.33 39.63 -25.53
N PRO A 157 -23.13 39.37 -24.47
CA PRO A 157 -22.83 38.35 -23.46
C PRO A 157 -22.61 36.92 -24.03
N THR A 158 -23.22 36.62 -25.18
CA THR A 158 -23.06 35.33 -25.90
C THR A 158 -21.65 35.08 -26.41
N ASP A 159 -20.84 36.11 -26.59
CA ASP A 159 -19.44 35.97 -27.05
C ASP A 159 -18.51 35.37 -25.99
N LEU A 160 -18.95 35.28 -24.73
CA LEU A 160 -18.15 34.73 -23.61
C LEU A 160 -18.47 33.26 -23.27
N SER A 161 -19.45 32.65 -23.94
CA SER A 161 -19.84 31.26 -23.66
C SER A 161 -18.70 30.27 -23.94
N ALA A 162 -17.95 30.51 -25.03
CA ALA A 162 -16.80 29.67 -25.38
C ALA A 162 -15.68 29.72 -24.31
N GLN A 163 -15.52 30.87 -23.63
CA GLN A 163 -14.53 31.04 -22.55
C GLN A 163 -14.99 30.32 -21.28
N THR A 164 -16.28 30.25 -21.01
CA THR A 164 -16.83 29.46 -19.91
C THR A 164 -16.53 27.97 -20.11
N ASP A 165 -16.73 27.44 -21.31
CA ASP A 165 -16.43 26.04 -21.65
C ASP A 165 -14.94 25.72 -21.49
N VAL A 166 -14.04 26.68 -21.79
CA VAL A 166 -12.60 26.50 -21.57
C VAL A 166 -12.28 26.46 -20.07
N LEU A 167 -12.87 27.36 -19.26
CA LEU A 167 -12.66 27.38 -17.83
C LEU A 167 -13.20 26.13 -17.14
N ASP A 168 -14.35 25.60 -17.58
CA ASP A 168 -14.89 24.34 -17.07
C ASP A 168 -13.96 23.16 -17.35
N ARG A 169 -13.39 23.06 -18.57
CA ARG A 169 -12.37 22.05 -18.88
C ARG A 169 -11.12 22.17 -18.01
N VAL A 170 -10.66 23.38 -17.75
CA VAL A 170 -9.52 23.63 -16.86
C VAL A 170 -9.86 23.18 -15.42
N ALA A 171 -11.07 23.50 -14.93
CA ALA A 171 -11.53 23.10 -13.62
C ALA A 171 -11.65 21.57 -13.49
N ASP A 172 -12.16 20.88 -14.50
CA ASP A 172 -12.26 19.41 -14.54
C ASP A 172 -10.86 18.76 -14.54
N THR A 173 -9.95 19.31 -15.35
CA THR A 173 -8.56 18.82 -15.42
C THR A 173 -7.85 18.98 -14.07
N LEU A 174 -8.02 20.11 -13.39
CA LEU A 174 -7.47 20.33 -12.05
C LEU A 174 -8.13 19.38 -11.02
N GLY A 175 -9.45 19.14 -11.17
CA GLY A 175 -10.17 18.17 -10.33
C GLY A 175 -9.63 16.74 -10.47
N MET A 176 -9.35 16.29 -11.69
CA MET A 176 -8.74 14.97 -11.96
C MET A 176 -7.32 14.82 -11.39
N LEU A 177 -6.57 15.93 -11.34
CA LEU A 177 -5.23 15.96 -10.71
C LEU A 177 -5.26 16.06 -9.18
N GLY A 178 -6.45 16.09 -8.57
CA GLY A 178 -6.60 16.23 -7.13
C GLY A 178 -6.35 17.65 -6.60
N LEU A 179 -6.22 18.65 -7.49
CA LEU A 179 -6.00 20.06 -7.17
C LEU A 179 -7.31 20.84 -7.07
N GLY A 180 -8.46 20.18 -7.20
CA GLY A 180 -9.77 20.80 -7.06
C GLY A 180 -10.04 21.24 -5.62
N VAL A 181 -10.64 22.43 -5.46
CA VAL A 181 -11.12 22.89 -4.15
C VAL A 181 -12.24 21.94 -3.69
N PRO A 182 -12.19 21.37 -2.47
CA PRO A 182 -13.28 20.53 -1.98
C PRO A 182 -14.56 21.38 -1.96
N ARG A 183 -15.56 20.95 -2.75
CA ARG A 183 -16.90 21.53 -2.68
C ARG A 183 -17.43 21.34 -1.26
N ARG A 184 -17.61 22.43 -0.53
CA ARG A 184 -18.38 22.44 0.71
C ARG A 184 -19.87 22.30 0.41
#